data_0f3b4167644475e303edb8730dbd43b0
#
_entry.id   0f3b4167644475e303edb8730dbd43b0
#
_cell.length_a   1.000
_cell.length_b   1.000
_cell.length_c   1.000
_cell.angle_alpha   90.00
_cell.angle_beta   90.00
_cell.angle_gamma   90.00
#
_symmetry.space_group_name_H-M   'P 1'
#
loop_
_entity.id
_entity.type
_entity.pdbx_description
1 polymer ?
#
loop_
_entity_poly.entity_id
_entity_poly.type
_entity_poly.pdbx_seq_one_letter_code
_entity_poly.pdbx_strand_id
1 'polypeptide(L)'
;MIHAAALVLVLTAAEPAGLYFEQTTVVRPAGAAAEGSLPGVGRPSGGGPGVRSRVWHAGRRLRLEAGDAPGGPALVLRLDEGRVLRLDPEAKVAVEIDAARLRARAHGDASLAASLMGSEDALRTAPIEGRRTIAGHPCRGFRLRGRQTSVDVWVAEDVPAGPGVFADFLEWSGAAQALSGLVAAVRELPGFPLETRTRVSILGETQETVATVTKVQVGPQPAALFEVPPGFRLEKENP
;
A
#
# COMPACT_ATOMS: atom_id res chain seq x y z
N MET A 1 5.36 -48.36 -39.95
CA MET A 1 4.55 -47.16 -39.69
C MET A 1 4.74 -46.79 -38.25
N ILE A 2 5.57 -45.78 -38.01
CA ILE A 2 5.95 -45.32 -36.67
C ILE A 2 5.09 -44.09 -36.41
N HIS A 3 4.19 -44.19 -35.40
CA HIS A 3 3.37 -43.04 -34.96
C HIS A 3 4.20 -42.19 -33.98
N ALA A 4 4.61 -41.04 -34.44
CA ALA A 4 5.20 -40.00 -33.59
C ALA A 4 4.09 -39.32 -32.81
N ALA A 5 3.99 -39.63 -31.50
CA ALA A 5 3.13 -38.89 -30.58
C ALA A 5 3.79 -37.52 -30.29
N ALA A 6 3.21 -36.45 -30.81
CA ALA A 6 3.62 -35.10 -30.48
C ALA A 6 3.14 -34.76 -29.05
N LEU A 7 4.09 -34.69 -28.12
CA LEU A 7 3.87 -34.20 -26.75
C LEU A 7 3.71 -32.66 -26.82
N VAL A 8 2.49 -32.19 -26.80
CA VAL A 8 2.21 -30.76 -26.66
C VAL A 8 2.48 -30.37 -25.22
N LEU A 9 3.64 -29.75 -24.96
CA LEU A 9 3.97 -29.14 -23.69
C LEU A 9 3.17 -27.83 -23.58
N VAL A 10 2.04 -27.87 -22.89
CA VAL A 10 1.33 -26.65 -22.51
C VAL A 10 2.17 -26.00 -21.41
N LEU A 11 2.99 -25.02 -21.79
CA LEU A 11 3.59 -24.08 -20.86
C LEU A 11 2.46 -23.21 -20.29
N THR A 12 1.89 -23.63 -19.18
CA THR A 12 1.11 -22.75 -18.33
C THR A 12 2.11 -21.75 -17.77
N ALA A 13 2.05 -20.50 -18.27
CA ALA A 13 2.76 -19.40 -17.64
C ALA A 13 2.33 -19.40 -16.16
N ALA A 14 3.29 -19.63 -15.26
CA ALA A 14 3.01 -19.57 -13.84
C ALA A 14 2.42 -18.20 -13.55
N GLU A 15 1.19 -18.15 -13.05
CA GLU A 15 0.61 -16.88 -12.58
C GLU A 15 1.59 -16.28 -11.56
N PRO A 16 1.87 -14.98 -11.63
CA PRO A 16 2.74 -14.34 -10.66
C PRO A 16 2.23 -14.64 -9.25
N ALA A 17 3.15 -15.03 -8.37
CA ALA A 17 2.81 -15.41 -7.01
C ALA A 17 1.97 -14.31 -6.38
N GLY A 18 0.71 -14.63 -6.04
CA GLY A 18 -0.17 -13.70 -5.38
C GLY A 18 0.26 -13.51 -3.93
N LEU A 19 -0.21 -12.44 -3.33
CA LEU A 19 0.09 -12.08 -1.95
C LEU A 19 -1.19 -11.70 -1.21
N TYR A 20 -1.36 -12.20 0.00
CA TYR A 20 -2.31 -11.70 0.98
C TYR A 20 -1.56 -11.25 2.22
N PHE A 21 -1.93 -10.09 2.77
CA PHE A 21 -1.43 -9.67 4.07
C PHE A 21 -2.46 -8.87 4.86
N GLU A 22 -2.34 -8.95 6.18
CA GLU A 22 -3.07 -8.11 7.13
C GLU A 22 -2.12 -7.10 7.73
N GLN A 23 -2.57 -5.86 7.86
CA GLN A 23 -1.77 -4.76 8.38
C GLN A 23 -2.57 -3.95 9.39
N THR A 24 -1.90 -3.47 10.43
CA THR A 24 -2.44 -2.48 11.36
C THR A 24 -1.67 -1.18 11.19
N THR A 25 -2.39 -0.08 11.00
CA THR A 25 -1.81 1.27 10.87
C THR A 25 -2.23 2.14 12.05
N VAL A 26 -1.26 2.69 12.75
CA VAL A 26 -1.46 3.62 13.87
C VAL A 26 -0.86 4.96 13.49
N VAL A 27 -1.63 6.03 13.66
CA VAL A 27 -1.16 7.41 13.48
C VAL A 27 -1.14 8.09 14.84
N ARG A 28 -0.02 8.70 15.19
CA ARG A 28 0.16 9.40 16.46
C ARG A 28 1.05 10.62 16.31
N PRO A 29 0.88 11.66 17.15
CA PRO A 29 1.86 12.73 17.23
C PRO A 29 3.19 12.14 17.72
N ALA A 30 4.30 12.50 17.11
CA ALA A 30 5.63 12.10 17.54
C ALA A 30 6.13 13.11 18.59
N GLY A 31 6.11 12.70 19.84
CA GLY A 31 6.52 13.51 20.98
C GLY A 31 5.32 13.82 21.89
N ALA A 32 5.37 13.25 23.09
CA ALA A 32 4.42 13.60 24.15
C ALA A 32 4.84 14.97 24.75
N ALA A 33 4.53 16.05 24.06
CA ALA A 33 4.46 17.42 24.61
C ALA A 33 4.05 18.39 23.51
N ALA A 34 2.79 18.42 23.16
CA ALA A 34 2.23 19.51 22.36
C ALA A 34 1.04 20.09 23.11
N GLU A 35 1.32 20.86 24.15
CA GLU A 35 0.44 21.92 24.62
C GLU A 35 0.54 23.05 23.59
N GLY A 36 -0.45 23.19 22.73
CA GLY A 36 -0.53 24.28 21.76
C GLY A 36 -1.15 23.88 20.44
N SER A 37 -2.47 23.66 20.45
CA SER A 37 -3.20 23.38 19.20
C SER A 37 -3.53 24.67 18.48
N LEU A 38 -3.21 24.75 17.18
CA LEU A 38 -3.76 25.78 16.29
C LEU A 38 -5.25 25.49 16.03
N PRO A 39 -6.15 26.48 16.14
CA PRO A 39 -7.56 26.28 15.86
C PRO A 39 -7.78 26.16 14.34
N GLY A 40 -8.41 25.08 13.91
CA GLY A 40 -8.90 24.92 12.55
C GLY A 40 -8.37 23.72 11.74
N VAL A 41 -7.33 23.04 12.17
CA VAL A 41 -6.91 21.77 11.59
C VAL A 41 -7.49 20.65 12.44
N GLY A 42 -8.35 19.81 11.85
CA GLY A 42 -8.97 18.70 12.56
C GLY A 42 -7.92 17.84 13.24
N ARG A 43 -7.93 17.81 14.57
CA ARG A 43 -7.07 16.98 15.39
C ARG A 43 -7.19 15.53 14.96
N PRO A 44 -6.12 14.82 14.64
CA PRO A 44 -6.11 13.40 14.87
C PRO A 44 -6.07 13.22 16.38
N SER A 45 -7.22 12.86 16.96
CA SER A 45 -7.36 12.52 18.37
C SER A 45 -6.26 11.52 18.73
N GLY A 46 -5.51 11.80 19.80
CA GLY A 46 -4.35 11.03 20.21
C GLY A 46 -4.62 9.53 20.20
N GLY A 47 -3.65 8.77 19.68
CA GLY A 47 -3.51 7.32 19.75
C GLY A 47 -4.80 6.51 19.69
N GLY A 48 -5.59 6.68 18.62
CA GLY A 48 -6.79 5.85 18.39
C GLY A 48 -6.42 4.39 18.14
N PRO A 49 -7.35 3.44 18.31
CA PRO A 49 -7.13 2.06 17.94
C PRO A 49 -6.65 2.01 16.49
N GLY A 50 -5.58 1.23 16.24
CA GLY A 50 -5.00 1.13 14.90
C GLY A 50 -6.05 0.67 13.89
N VAL A 51 -6.01 1.26 12.70
CA VAL A 51 -6.87 0.82 11.58
C VAL A 51 -6.29 -0.47 11.01
N ARG A 52 -7.08 -1.55 11.05
CA ARG A 52 -6.74 -2.81 10.40
C ARG A 52 -7.12 -2.76 8.93
N SER A 53 -6.27 -3.30 8.09
CA SER A 53 -6.56 -3.49 6.68
C SER A 53 -6.11 -4.87 6.21
N ARG A 54 -6.79 -5.40 5.18
CA ARG A 54 -6.46 -6.63 4.48
C ARG A 54 -6.18 -6.30 3.04
N VAL A 55 -5.11 -6.87 2.52
CA VAL A 55 -4.68 -6.60 1.15
C VAL A 55 -4.47 -7.91 0.42
N TRP A 56 -5.09 -8.04 -0.75
CA TRP A 56 -4.85 -9.10 -1.72
C TRP A 56 -4.21 -8.48 -2.95
N HIS A 57 -3.18 -9.13 -3.44
CA HIS A 57 -2.46 -8.70 -4.63
C HIS A 57 -2.25 -9.90 -5.57
N ALA A 58 -2.48 -9.71 -6.86
CA ALA A 58 -2.20 -10.71 -7.89
C ALA A 58 -1.90 -10.01 -9.24
N GLY A 59 -0.64 -10.05 -9.64
CA GLY A 59 -0.20 -9.38 -10.86
C GLY A 59 -0.47 -7.87 -10.80
N ARG A 60 -1.34 -7.37 -11.68
CA ARG A 60 -1.74 -5.95 -11.72
C ARG A 60 -3.11 -5.69 -11.06
N ARG A 61 -3.50 -6.54 -10.12
CA ARG A 61 -4.77 -6.45 -9.40
C ARG A 61 -4.50 -6.34 -7.91
N LEU A 62 -5.22 -5.43 -7.26
CA LEU A 62 -5.13 -5.21 -5.81
C LEU A 62 -6.52 -5.04 -5.23
N ARG A 63 -6.79 -5.68 -4.09
CA ARG A 63 -7.97 -5.45 -3.26
C ARG A 63 -7.53 -5.02 -1.88
N LEU A 64 -8.11 -3.94 -1.38
CA LEU A 64 -7.91 -3.41 -0.05
C LEU A 64 -9.24 -3.39 0.69
N GLU A 65 -9.31 -4.05 1.83
CA GLU A 65 -10.42 -3.94 2.79
C GLU A 65 -9.94 -3.22 4.04
N ALA A 66 -10.69 -2.24 4.51
CA ALA A 66 -10.46 -1.55 5.77
C ALA A 66 -11.46 -2.01 6.85
N GLY A 67 -10.99 -2.14 8.08
CA GLY A 67 -11.81 -2.52 9.23
C GLY A 67 -11.48 -3.90 9.80
N ASP A 68 -12.07 -4.19 10.98
CA ASP A 68 -11.78 -5.40 11.74
C ASP A 68 -12.50 -6.64 11.19
N ALA A 69 -13.71 -6.49 10.70
CA ALA A 69 -14.48 -7.59 10.14
C ALA A 69 -14.10 -7.88 8.67
N PRO A 70 -13.99 -9.18 8.28
CA PRO A 70 -13.86 -9.54 6.87
C PRO A 70 -15.12 -9.19 6.08
N GLY A 71 -14.94 -8.87 4.78
CA GLY A 71 -16.07 -8.58 3.89
C GLY A 71 -16.68 -7.19 4.08
N GLY A 72 -15.97 -6.28 4.73
CA GLY A 72 -16.34 -4.87 4.82
C GLY A 72 -16.15 -4.12 3.51
N PRO A 73 -16.30 -2.77 3.54
CA PRO A 73 -16.06 -1.92 2.39
C PRO A 73 -14.67 -2.15 1.80
N ALA A 74 -14.60 -2.25 0.47
CA ALA A 74 -13.36 -2.57 -0.21
C ALA A 74 -13.10 -1.63 -1.39
N LEU A 75 -11.80 -1.41 -1.66
CA LEU A 75 -11.31 -0.80 -2.88
C LEU A 75 -10.65 -1.89 -3.72
N VAL A 76 -11.07 -2.03 -4.97
CA VAL A 76 -10.48 -2.98 -5.92
C VAL A 76 -9.87 -2.20 -7.07
N LEU A 77 -8.57 -2.40 -7.29
CA LEU A 77 -7.82 -1.79 -8.38
C LEU A 77 -7.53 -2.87 -9.43
N ARG A 78 -8.07 -2.68 -10.62
CA ARG A 78 -7.83 -3.47 -11.82
C ARG A 78 -6.90 -2.67 -12.73
N LEU A 79 -5.58 -2.63 -12.37
CA LEU A 79 -4.59 -1.88 -13.14
C LEU A 79 -4.36 -2.49 -14.53
N ASP A 80 -4.70 -3.76 -14.70
CA ASP A 80 -4.76 -4.47 -15.97
C ASP A 80 -5.85 -3.91 -16.91
N GLU A 81 -6.96 -3.41 -16.35
CA GLU A 81 -8.09 -2.84 -17.11
C GLU A 81 -8.19 -1.30 -16.95
N GLY A 82 -7.36 -0.70 -16.13
CA GLY A 82 -7.44 0.73 -15.82
C GLY A 82 -8.69 1.12 -15.03
N ARG A 83 -9.29 0.17 -14.29
CA ARG A 83 -10.54 0.35 -13.53
C ARG A 83 -10.28 0.37 -12.03
N VAL A 84 -11.10 1.15 -11.33
CA VAL A 84 -11.15 1.18 -9.86
C VAL A 84 -12.59 1.00 -9.41
N LEU A 85 -12.81 0.09 -8.48
CA LEU A 85 -14.13 -0.22 -7.94
C LEU A 85 -14.13 0.02 -6.43
N ARG A 86 -15.10 0.73 -5.93
CA ARG A 86 -15.42 0.81 -4.50
C ARG A 86 -16.61 -0.12 -4.23
N LEU A 87 -16.42 -1.09 -3.36
CA LEU A 87 -17.45 -2.05 -2.99
C LEU A 87 -18.05 -1.68 -1.64
N ASP A 88 -19.37 -1.58 -1.62
CA ASP A 88 -20.17 -1.44 -0.41
C ASP A 88 -21.00 -2.73 -0.24
N PRO A 89 -20.59 -3.64 0.66
CA PRO A 89 -21.27 -4.92 0.84
C PRO A 89 -22.63 -4.79 1.55
N GLU A 90 -22.82 -3.75 2.37
CA GLU A 90 -24.10 -3.52 3.07
C GLU A 90 -25.17 -3.09 2.07
N ALA A 91 -24.85 -2.13 1.19
CA ALA A 91 -25.72 -1.67 0.14
C ALA A 91 -25.78 -2.61 -1.07
N LYS A 92 -24.86 -3.58 -1.17
CA LYS A 92 -24.61 -4.42 -2.36
C LYS A 92 -24.43 -3.58 -3.62
N VAL A 93 -23.59 -2.55 -3.51
CA VAL A 93 -23.26 -1.63 -4.59
C VAL A 93 -21.76 -1.66 -4.87
N ALA A 94 -21.43 -1.73 -6.14
CA ALA A 94 -20.09 -1.49 -6.65
C ALA A 94 -20.12 -0.17 -7.41
N VAL A 95 -19.31 0.80 -7.00
CA VAL A 95 -19.17 2.08 -7.70
C VAL A 95 -17.86 2.06 -8.48
N GLU A 96 -17.97 2.19 -9.81
CA GLU A 96 -16.81 2.38 -10.67
C GLU A 96 -16.35 3.84 -10.57
N ILE A 97 -15.15 4.02 -10.02
CA ILE A 97 -14.52 5.32 -9.83
C ILE A 97 -13.79 5.70 -11.12
N ASP A 98 -13.93 6.94 -11.55
CA ASP A 98 -13.15 7.46 -12.65
C ASP A 98 -11.65 7.47 -12.28
N ALA A 99 -10.90 6.59 -12.94
CA ALA A 99 -9.47 6.43 -12.69
C ALA A 99 -8.66 7.69 -13.02
N ALA A 100 -9.09 8.51 -13.98
CA ALA A 100 -8.43 9.78 -14.30
C ALA A 100 -8.65 10.80 -13.19
N ARG A 101 -9.88 10.89 -12.67
CA ARG A 101 -10.24 11.76 -11.56
C ARG A 101 -9.51 11.34 -10.27
N LEU A 102 -9.46 10.03 -9.98
CA LEU A 102 -8.72 9.51 -8.83
C LEU A 102 -7.24 9.84 -8.92
N ARG A 103 -6.63 9.68 -10.11
CA ARG A 103 -5.22 10.04 -10.35
C ARG A 103 -4.98 11.54 -10.20
N ALA A 104 -5.86 12.39 -10.74
CA ALA A 104 -5.73 13.84 -10.61
C ALA A 104 -5.79 14.28 -9.14
N ARG A 105 -6.70 13.69 -8.35
CA ARG A 105 -6.81 13.94 -6.90
C ARG A 105 -5.57 13.48 -6.16
N ALA A 106 -5.14 12.23 -6.37
CA ALA A 106 -3.95 11.68 -5.73
C ALA A 106 -2.67 12.46 -6.08
N HIS A 107 -2.56 12.93 -7.32
CA HIS A 107 -1.45 13.79 -7.75
C HIS A 107 -1.51 15.16 -7.03
N GLY A 108 -2.68 15.77 -6.92
CA GLY A 108 -2.89 17.03 -6.20
C GLY A 108 -2.50 16.92 -4.73
N ASP A 109 -2.99 15.89 -4.05
CA ASP A 109 -2.69 15.62 -2.63
C ASP A 109 -1.19 15.37 -2.42
N ALA A 110 -0.56 14.57 -3.27
CA ALA A 110 0.86 14.28 -3.21
C ALA A 110 1.72 15.52 -3.52
N SER A 111 1.32 16.36 -4.48
CA SER A 111 1.99 17.61 -4.81
C SER A 111 1.90 18.63 -3.67
N LEU A 112 0.74 18.72 -3.01
CA LEU A 112 0.57 19.55 -1.82
C LEU A 112 1.47 19.05 -0.68
N ALA A 113 1.47 17.74 -0.42
CA ALA A 113 2.35 17.14 0.58
C ALA A 113 3.83 17.41 0.26
N ALA A 114 4.26 17.23 -0.99
CA ALA A 114 5.62 17.52 -1.42
C ALA A 114 6.00 19.01 -1.27
N SER A 115 5.07 19.93 -1.53
CA SER A 115 5.31 21.37 -1.35
C SER A 115 5.45 21.78 0.11
N LEU A 116 4.70 21.14 1.01
CA LEU A 116 4.76 21.37 2.46
C LEU A 116 5.99 20.71 3.11
N MET A 117 6.40 19.54 2.61
CA MET A 117 7.55 18.79 3.11
C MET A 117 8.88 19.21 2.47
N GLY A 118 8.85 20.05 1.43
CA GLY A 118 9.97 20.33 0.54
C GLY A 118 10.17 19.21 -0.48
N SER A 119 10.56 19.57 -1.71
CA SER A 119 10.90 18.57 -2.74
C SER A 119 12.13 17.79 -2.31
N GLU A 120 11.94 16.54 -1.94
CA GLU A 120 13.04 15.63 -1.59
C GLU A 120 13.42 14.83 -2.83
N ASP A 121 14.39 15.34 -3.58
CA ASP A 121 14.84 14.71 -4.83
C ASP A 121 15.53 13.36 -4.61
N ALA A 122 16.07 13.11 -3.41
CA ALA A 122 16.66 11.84 -3.05
C ALA A 122 16.59 11.56 -1.54
N LEU A 123 16.08 10.39 -1.18
CA LEU A 123 16.21 9.87 0.18
C LEU A 123 17.53 9.11 0.34
N ARG A 124 18.22 9.35 1.45
CA ARG A 124 19.42 8.60 1.80
C ARG A 124 19.00 7.33 2.52
N THR A 125 19.37 6.18 1.95
CA THR A 125 19.12 4.87 2.55
C THR A 125 20.33 4.42 3.34
N ALA A 126 20.12 3.98 4.59
CA ALA A 126 21.14 3.40 5.45
C ALA A 126 20.57 2.18 6.17
N PRO A 127 21.36 1.13 6.43
CA PRO A 127 20.94 0.00 7.23
C PRO A 127 20.69 0.43 8.69
N ILE A 128 19.71 -0.23 9.32
CA ILE A 128 19.50 -0.18 10.77
C ILE A 128 20.14 -1.44 11.36
N GLU A 129 20.94 -1.28 12.40
CA GLU A 129 21.59 -2.41 13.07
C GLU A 129 20.57 -3.35 13.71
N GLY A 130 20.95 -4.63 13.76
CA GLY A 130 20.13 -5.69 14.33
C GLY A 130 19.13 -6.30 13.34
N ARG A 131 18.43 -7.30 13.83
CA ARG A 131 17.37 -8.00 13.11
C ARG A 131 16.11 -8.05 13.98
N ARG A 132 14.95 -8.16 13.36
CA ARG A 132 13.67 -8.36 14.05
C ARG A 132 12.91 -9.51 13.39
N THR A 133 12.03 -10.13 14.14
CA THR A 133 11.05 -11.06 13.58
C THR A 133 9.68 -10.39 13.59
N ILE A 134 9.06 -10.26 12.41
CA ILE A 134 7.75 -9.61 12.23
C ILE A 134 6.87 -10.59 11.45
N ALA A 135 5.67 -10.86 11.94
CA ALA A 135 4.75 -11.84 11.36
C ALA A 135 5.39 -13.23 11.10
N GLY A 136 6.38 -13.63 11.90
CA GLY A 136 7.12 -14.89 11.75
C GLY A 136 8.31 -14.82 10.79
N HIS A 137 8.56 -13.72 10.12
CA HIS A 137 9.63 -13.55 9.13
C HIS A 137 10.82 -12.78 9.71
N PRO A 138 12.08 -13.23 9.45
CA PRO A 138 13.26 -12.48 9.82
C PRO A 138 13.41 -11.23 8.95
N CYS A 139 13.55 -10.07 9.58
CA CYS A 139 13.59 -8.79 8.90
C CYS A 139 14.92 -8.07 9.12
N ARG A 140 15.35 -7.33 8.09
CA ARG A 140 16.43 -6.34 8.14
C ARG A 140 15.83 -4.95 8.09
N GLY A 141 16.43 -4.04 8.87
CA GLY A 141 16.00 -2.64 8.94
C GLY A 141 16.76 -1.73 7.98
N PHE A 142 16.04 -0.80 7.39
CA PHE A 142 16.59 0.28 6.58
C PHE A 142 15.96 1.60 7.00
N ARG A 143 16.77 2.65 7.04
CA ARG A 143 16.33 4.02 7.32
C ARG A 143 16.49 4.86 6.08
N LEU A 144 15.38 5.41 5.61
CA LEU A 144 15.32 6.38 4.53
C LEU A 144 15.19 7.77 5.16
N ARG A 145 16.12 8.65 4.88
CA ARG A 145 16.15 10.01 5.43
C ARG A 145 16.08 11.04 4.33
N GLY A 146 15.09 11.91 4.43
CA GLY A 146 14.98 13.17 3.73
C GLY A 146 15.16 14.37 4.67
N ARG A 147 14.79 15.54 4.22
CA ARG A 147 14.93 16.78 5.00
C ARG A 147 13.93 16.87 6.14
N GLN A 148 12.68 16.53 5.88
CA GLN A 148 11.56 16.60 6.82
C GLN A 148 10.90 15.24 7.05
N THR A 149 11.35 14.23 6.33
CA THR A 149 10.80 12.88 6.36
C THR A 149 11.86 11.87 6.80
N SER A 150 11.49 10.97 7.70
CA SER A 150 12.29 9.80 8.04
C SER A 150 11.39 8.57 8.02
N VAL A 151 11.81 7.54 7.29
CA VAL A 151 11.09 6.27 7.21
C VAL A 151 12.02 5.15 7.66
N ASP A 152 11.67 4.48 8.76
CA ASP A 152 12.30 3.23 9.16
C ASP A 152 11.48 2.08 8.57
N VAL A 153 12.11 1.23 7.76
CA VAL A 153 11.47 0.10 7.08
C VAL A 153 12.13 -1.19 7.50
N TRP A 154 11.33 -2.17 7.90
CA TRP A 154 11.80 -3.53 8.19
C TRP A 154 11.27 -4.46 7.10
N VAL A 155 12.18 -5.08 6.34
CA VAL A 155 11.88 -5.91 5.18
C VAL A 155 12.22 -7.36 5.43
N ALA A 156 11.36 -8.26 4.95
CA ALA A 156 11.56 -9.70 4.91
C ALA A 156 12.07 -10.11 3.53
N GLU A 157 13.24 -10.73 3.48
CA GLU A 157 13.87 -11.20 2.23
C GLU A 157 13.32 -12.57 1.79
N ASP A 158 12.69 -13.30 2.70
CA ASP A 158 12.08 -14.62 2.47
C ASP A 158 10.63 -14.56 1.97
N VAL A 159 10.02 -13.38 1.92
CA VAL A 159 8.73 -13.16 1.28
C VAL A 159 8.96 -12.90 -0.21
N PRO A 160 8.53 -13.80 -1.13
CA PRO A 160 8.80 -13.69 -2.57
C PRO A 160 7.87 -12.65 -3.25
N ALA A 161 7.69 -11.51 -2.61
CA ALA A 161 7.01 -10.34 -3.13
C ALA A 161 7.93 -9.16 -2.90
N GLY A 162 8.33 -8.51 -3.97
CA GLY A 162 9.18 -7.33 -3.88
C GLY A 162 8.43 -6.11 -3.34
N PRO A 163 9.15 -5.04 -3.01
CA PRO A 163 8.57 -3.77 -2.58
C PRO A 163 7.78 -3.09 -3.71
N GLY A 164 7.85 -3.61 -4.94
CA GLY A 164 7.22 -3.06 -6.14
C GLY A 164 5.70 -2.92 -6.05
N VAL A 165 5.01 -3.74 -5.26
CA VAL A 165 3.54 -3.65 -5.08
C VAL A 165 3.10 -2.23 -4.69
N PHE A 166 3.83 -1.59 -3.77
CA PHE A 166 3.54 -0.20 -3.36
C PHE A 166 4.01 0.81 -4.41
N ALA A 167 5.16 0.59 -5.03
CA ALA A 167 5.68 1.46 -6.07
C ALA A 167 4.74 1.51 -7.28
N ASP A 168 4.25 0.36 -7.73
CA ASP A 168 3.31 0.25 -8.84
C ASP A 168 1.98 0.95 -8.56
N PHE A 169 1.49 0.87 -7.31
CA PHE A 169 0.32 1.63 -6.89
C PHE A 169 0.56 3.15 -6.92
N LEU A 170 1.68 3.61 -6.38
CA LEU A 170 2.05 5.04 -6.39
C LEU A 170 2.23 5.57 -7.82
N GLU A 171 2.84 4.79 -8.70
CA GLU A 171 2.99 5.14 -10.12
C GLU A 171 1.63 5.23 -10.81
N TRP A 172 0.80 4.22 -10.62
CA TRP A 172 -0.52 4.20 -11.23
C TRP A 172 -1.39 5.36 -10.74
N SER A 173 -1.34 5.68 -9.46
CA SER A 173 -2.11 6.79 -8.88
C SER A 173 -1.64 8.17 -9.35
N GLY A 174 -0.45 8.26 -9.97
CA GLY A 174 0.18 9.54 -10.32
C GLY A 174 0.89 10.22 -9.16
N ALA A 175 0.87 9.64 -7.97
CA ALA A 175 1.58 10.17 -6.79
C ALA A 175 3.10 10.00 -6.91
N ALA A 176 3.57 9.10 -7.77
CA ALA A 176 5.00 8.81 -7.95
C ALA A 176 5.82 10.02 -8.41
N GLN A 177 5.23 10.96 -9.17
CA GLN A 177 5.94 12.17 -9.59
C GLN A 177 6.30 13.07 -8.40
N ALA A 178 5.35 13.24 -7.47
CA ALA A 178 5.57 14.05 -6.27
C ALA A 178 6.41 13.32 -5.19
N LEU A 179 6.45 11.99 -5.25
CA LEU A 179 7.12 11.12 -4.29
C LEU A 179 8.25 10.30 -4.96
N SER A 180 8.86 10.83 -6.03
CA SER A 180 9.84 10.12 -6.86
C SER A 180 11.03 9.56 -6.05
N GLY A 181 11.57 10.34 -5.13
CA GLY A 181 12.64 9.91 -4.25
C GLY A 181 12.24 8.74 -3.33
N LEU A 182 10.99 8.75 -2.82
CA LEU A 182 10.48 7.66 -2.00
C LEU A 182 10.27 6.39 -2.84
N VAL A 183 9.67 6.52 -4.02
CA VAL A 183 9.44 5.38 -4.94
C VAL A 183 10.75 4.73 -5.32
N ALA A 184 11.76 5.52 -5.70
CA ALA A 184 13.08 5.01 -6.03
C ALA A 184 13.72 4.27 -4.85
N ALA A 185 13.73 4.88 -3.66
CA ALA A 185 14.30 4.29 -2.46
C ALA A 185 13.58 3.00 -2.02
N VAL A 186 12.24 2.94 -2.15
CA VAL A 186 11.46 1.74 -1.83
C VAL A 186 11.79 0.60 -2.81
N ARG A 187 11.97 0.88 -4.10
CA ARG A 187 12.32 -0.14 -5.11
C ARG A 187 13.67 -0.79 -4.89
N GLU A 188 14.61 -0.09 -4.25
CA GLU A 188 15.93 -0.61 -3.91
C GLU A 188 15.95 -1.49 -2.65
N LEU A 189 14.85 -1.59 -1.91
CA LEU A 189 14.78 -2.43 -0.73
C LEU A 189 14.86 -3.93 -1.11
N PRO A 190 15.63 -4.75 -0.38
CA PRO A 190 15.90 -6.15 -0.76
C PRO A 190 14.79 -7.14 -0.39
N GLY A 191 13.57 -6.68 -0.07
CA GLY A 191 12.50 -7.58 0.34
C GLY A 191 11.16 -6.87 0.57
N PHE A 192 10.18 -7.64 1.04
CA PHE A 192 8.84 -7.12 1.28
C PHE A 192 8.77 -6.37 2.63
N PRO A 193 8.24 -5.12 2.68
CA PRO A 193 8.14 -4.35 3.90
C PRO A 193 7.08 -4.92 4.84
N LEU A 194 7.47 -5.33 6.04
CA LEU A 194 6.57 -5.83 7.08
C LEU A 194 6.30 -4.81 8.19
N GLU A 195 7.17 -3.83 8.40
CA GLU A 195 6.90 -2.68 9.27
C GLU A 195 7.49 -1.44 8.62
N THR A 196 6.70 -0.39 8.60
CA THR A 196 7.14 0.95 8.24
C THR A 196 6.80 1.92 9.36
N ARG A 197 7.75 2.76 9.73
CA ARG A 197 7.56 3.86 10.66
C ARG A 197 7.95 5.15 9.98
N THR A 198 6.96 5.90 9.57
CA THR A 198 7.13 7.18 8.87
C THR A 198 6.97 8.32 9.86
N ARG A 199 7.95 9.20 9.91
CA ARG A 199 7.89 10.47 10.65
C ARG A 199 7.98 11.61 9.66
N VAL A 200 7.02 12.51 9.74
CA VAL A 200 6.96 13.72 8.92
C VAL A 200 6.85 14.92 9.84
N SER A 201 7.72 15.89 9.62
CA SER A 201 7.71 17.16 10.37
C SER A 201 7.16 18.25 9.47
N ILE A 202 6.01 18.83 9.85
CA ILE A 202 5.34 19.92 9.14
C ILE A 202 5.11 21.06 10.13
N LEU A 203 5.61 22.25 9.82
CA LEU A 203 5.44 23.45 10.64
C LEU A 203 5.85 23.28 12.11
N GLY A 204 6.88 22.48 12.38
CA GLY A 204 7.37 22.20 13.74
C GLY A 204 6.63 21.08 14.49
N GLU A 205 5.54 20.56 13.93
CA GLU A 205 4.87 19.38 14.45
C GLU A 205 5.38 18.13 13.75
N THR A 206 5.61 17.06 14.51
CA THR A 206 6.00 15.77 13.93
C THR A 206 4.87 14.77 14.11
N GLN A 207 4.44 14.19 13.00
CA GLN A 207 3.49 13.09 12.97
C GLN A 207 4.25 11.77 12.71
N GLU A 208 3.89 10.74 13.46
CA GLU A 208 4.40 9.38 13.25
C GLU A 208 3.25 8.48 12.79
N THR A 209 3.48 7.76 11.70
CA THR A 209 2.61 6.68 11.22
C THR A 209 3.38 5.39 11.31
N VAL A 210 2.82 4.40 11.99
CA VAL A 210 3.40 3.04 12.08
C VAL A 210 2.43 2.09 11.41
N ALA A 211 2.89 1.41 10.37
CA ALA A 211 2.16 0.33 9.71
C ALA A 211 2.90 -0.97 9.94
N THR A 212 2.22 -1.96 10.51
CA THR A 212 2.81 -3.26 10.85
C THR A 212 1.97 -4.36 10.23
N VAL A 213 2.60 -5.20 9.42
CA VAL A 213 2.00 -6.41 8.89
C VAL A 213 1.95 -7.47 9.99
N THR A 214 0.76 -8.01 10.23
CA THR A 214 0.51 -9.00 11.29
C THR A 214 0.40 -10.42 10.73
N LYS A 215 0.14 -10.54 9.42
CA LYS A 215 0.01 -11.82 8.71
C LYS A 215 0.41 -11.66 7.26
N VAL A 216 1.14 -12.65 6.73
CA VAL A 216 1.48 -12.75 5.31
C VAL A 216 1.17 -14.16 4.82
N GLN A 217 0.62 -14.25 3.62
CA GLN A 217 0.40 -15.51 2.91
C GLN A 217 0.77 -15.31 1.44
N VAL A 218 1.69 -16.12 0.96
CA VAL A 218 2.09 -16.14 -0.45
C VAL A 218 1.37 -17.29 -1.14
N GLY A 219 0.81 -17.02 -2.30
CA GLY A 219 0.12 -18.01 -3.11
C GLY A 219 -0.90 -17.39 -4.07
N PRO A 220 -1.45 -18.18 -4.97
CA PRO A 220 -2.44 -17.68 -5.93
C PRO A 220 -3.66 -17.12 -5.20
N GLN A 221 -4.14 -15.98 -5.68
CA GLN A 221 -5.33 -15.33 -5.15
C GLN A 221 -6.51 -15.58 -6.11
N PRO A 222 -7.70 -15.99 -5.59
CA PRO A 222 -8.88 -16.20 -6.42
C PRO A 222 -9.22 -14.96 -7.25
N ALA A 223 -9.44 -15.13 -8.56
CA ALA A 223 -9.77 -14.03 -9.46
C ALA A 223 -11.05 -13.27 -9.02
N ALA A 224 -12.02 -13.98 -8.44
CA ALA A 224 -13.26 -13.41 -7.95
C ALA A 224 -13.08 -12.33 -6.87
N LEU A 225 -11.95 -12.31 -6.17
CA LEU A 225 -11.62 -11.24 -5.20
C LEU A 225 -11.49 -9.86 -5.86
N PHE A 226 -11.15 -9.83 -7.15
CA PHE A 226 -10.90 -8.60 -7.90
C PHE A 226 -12.04 -8.24 -8.85
N GLU A 227 -13.20 -8.91 -8.72
CA GLU A 227 -14.38 -8.68 -9.54
C GLU A 227 -15.51 -8.07 -8.71
N VAL A 228 -16.53 -7.57 -9.39
CA VAL A 228 -17.78 -7.17 -8.75
C VAL A 228 -18.47 -8.44 -8.22
N PRO A 229 -18.74 -8.55 -6.91
CA PRO A 229 -19.36 -9.75 -6.36
C PRO A 229 -20.76 -10.00 -6.94
N PRO A 230 -21.19 -11.27 -7.08
CA PRO A 230 -22.53 -11.60 -7.53
C PRO A 230 -23.61 -10.91 -6.68
N GLY A 231 -24.62 -10.36 -7.35
CA GLY A 231 -25.75 -9.69 -6.69
C GLY A 231 -25.47 -8.23 -6.30
N PHE A 232 -24.28 -7.69 -6.64
CA PHE A 232 -24.03 -6.26 -6.51
C PHE A 232 -24.55 -5.50 -7.74
N ARG A 233 -25.10 -4.30 -7.50
CA ARG A 233 -25.42 -3.34 -8.56
C ARG A 233 -24.16 -2.53 -8.88
N LEU A 234 -23.80 -2.50 -10.17
CA LEU A 234 -22.70 -1.65 -10.65
C LEU A 234 -23.23 -0.26 -10.98
N GLU A 235 -22.63 0.74 -10.37
CA GLU A 235 -22.90 2.16 -10.63
C GLU A 235 -21.61 2.85 -11.10
N LYS A 236 -21.76 3.95 -11.81
CA LYS A 236 -20.64 4.85 -12.13
C LYS A 236 -20.64 5.99 -11.13
N GLU A 237 -19.43 6.44 -10.73
CA GLU A 237 -19.31 7.63 -9.91
C GLU A 237 -19.92 8.83 -10.62
N ASN A 238 -20.88 9.49 -9.97
CA ASN A 238 -21.48 10.71 -10.52
C ASN A 238 -20.42 11.82 -10.65
N PRO A 239 -20.49 12.64 -11.72
CA PRO A 239 -19.54 13.71 -11.99
C PRO A 239 -19.48 14.77 -10.89
#